data_22abbca9e94d398cef1cbe5e92d0854f
#
_entry.id   22abbca9e94d398cef1cbe5e92d0854f
#
_cell.length_a   1.000
_cell.length_b   1.000
_cell.length_c   1.000
_cell.angle_alpha   90.00
_cell.angle_beta   90.00
_cell.angle_gamma   90.00
#
_symmetry.space_group_name_H-M   'P 1'
#
loop_
_entity.id
_entity.type
_entity.pdbx_description
1 polymer ?
#
loop_
_entity_poly.entity_id
_entity_poly.type
_entity_poly.pdbx_seq_one_letter_code
_entity_poly.pdbx_strand_id
1 'polypeptide(L)'
;MSFIVDRYYQMLENHKLYNLVNSPQSLVTFLESHVVCVWGYHALLRSLYKDLVTKIQNINSDSSKECLRLITEVVLDEVVEDLGDGQFQSHLELYIEAMEDAGANVSPILTFFDMLEKGFAVRRSLELSGFTPESVRYAKTIVGFLNEPMHKKAAALFYEGEPFIPDHFLGRIESLGQRMATNLILDYFEGHIEGLKRPGFSATGRLVEILCCGDKVLHEQAEKVAEKIMKTRLELWNCLGNIIDLQEDDLPVLRVIAGGKELGL
;
A
#
# COMPACT_ATOMS: atom_id res chain seq x y z
N MET A 1 -11.38 0.06 -18.83
CA MET A 1 -10.06 0.61 -18.41
C MET A 1 -9.33 1.11 -19.66
N SER A 2 -8.52 2.15 -19.60
CA SER A 2 -7.76 2.57 -20.79
C SER A 2 -6.55 1.63 -20.99
N PHE A 3 -6.09 1.48 -22.23
CA PHE A 3 -4.91 0.67 -22.57
C PHE A 3 -3.66 1.02 -21.73
N ILE A 4 -3.52 2.30 -21.36
CA ILE A 4 -2.39 2.80 -20.55
C ILE A 4 -2.48 2.27 -19.12
N VAL A 5 -3.66 2.31 -18.51
CA VAL A 5 -3.91 1.80 -17.15
C VAL A 5 -3.66 0.29 -17.10
N ASP A 6 -4.20 -0.47 -18.07
CA ASP A 6 -3.98 -1.93 -18.15
C ASP A 6 -2.50 -2.28 -18.26
N ARG A 7 -1.72 -1.47 -19.02
CA ARG A 7 -0.28 -1.68 -19.16
C ARG A 7 0.47 -1.47 -17.84
N TYR A 8 0.17 -0.39 -17.10
CA TYR A 8 0.80 -0.16 -15.80
C TYR A 8 0.43 -1.25 -14.79
N TYR A 9 -0.83 -1.70 -14.80
CA TYR A 9 -1.29 -2.81 -13.98
C TYR A 9 -0.42 -4.06 -14.22
N GLN A 10 -0.28 -4.49 -15.46
CA GLN A 10 0.55 -5.64 -15.82
C GLN A 10 2.03 -5.46 -15.43
N MET A 11 2.57 -4.24 -15.53
CA MET A 11 3.95 -3.95 -15.09
C MET A 11 4.13 -4.06 -13.58
N LEU A 12 3.13 -3.67 -12.79
CA LEU A 12 3.15 -3.77 -11.34
C LEU A 12 2.95 -5.21 -10.87
N GLU A 13 1.95 -5.91 -11.38
CA GLU A 13 1.65 -7.31 -11.05
C GLU A 13 2.84 -8.24 -11.32
N ASN A 14 3.55 -8.02 -12.44
CA ASN A 14 4.70 -8.83 -12.84
C ASN A 14 6.05 -8.18 -12.50
N HIS A 15 6.09 -7.26 -11.52
CA HIS A 15 7.30 -6.54 -11.23
C HIS A 15 8.39 -7.43 -10.61
N LYS A 16 9.64 -7.26 -11.07
CA LYS A 16 10.80 -8.04 -10.59
C LYS A 16 11.02 -7.96 -9.07
N LEU A 17 10.59 -6.90 -8.43
CA LEU A 17 10.70 -6.68 -6.98
C LEU A 17 10.22 -7.88 -6.17
N TYR A 18 9.08 -8.46 -6.55
CA TYR A 18 8.52 -9.63 -5.85
C TYR A 18 9.43 -10.86 -5.90
N ASN A 19 10.32 -10.93 -6.88
CA ASN A 19 11.33 -11.98 -6.99
C ASN A 19 12.61 -11.67 -6.21
N LEU A 20 12.90 -10.40 -5.98
CA LEU A 20 14.07 -9.94 -5.23
C LEU A 20 13.87 -10.05 -3.71
N VAL A 21 12.62 -10.03 -3.24
CA VAL A 21 12.31 -10.26 -1.82
C VAL A 21 12.42 -11.76 -1.53
N ASN A 22 13.64 -12.22 -1.24
CA ASN A 22 13.99 -13.64 -1.06
C ASN A 22 14.83 -13.91 0.21
N SER A 23 15.07 -12.89 1.02
CA SER A 23 15.82 -12.94 2.28
C SER A 23 15.12 -12.15 3.38
N PRO A 24 15.37 -12.41 4.69
CA PRO A 24 14.86 -11.60 5.77
C PRO A 24 15.13 -10.10 5.58
N GLN A 25 16.35 -9.74 5.17
CA GLN A 25 16.74 -8.35 4.97
C GLN A 25 15.95 -7.69 3.83
N SER A 26 15.76 -8.38 2.69
CA SER A 26 15.00 -7.84 1.57
C SER A 26 13.51 -7.69 1.90
N LEU A 27 12.93 -8.59 2.73
CA LEU A 27 11.57 -8.44 3.22
C LEU A 27 11.43 -7.22 4.13
N VAL A 28 12.33 -7.06 5.11
CA VAL A 28 12.35 -5.88 5.98
C VAL A 28 12.44 -4.58 5.17
N THR A 29 13.36 -4.51 4.20
CA THR A 29 13.50 -3.34 3.31
C THR A 29 12.23 -3.06 2.51
N PHE A 30 11.53 -4.12 2.05
CA PHE A 30 10.24 -3.98 1.39
C PHE A 30 9.17 -3.40 2.33
N LEU A 31 9.01 -3.96 3.53
CA LEU A 31 8.00 -3.55 4.50
C LEU A 31 8.18 -2.08 4.92
N GLU A 32 9.41 -1.68 5.22
CA GLU A 32 9.77 -0.30 5.60
C GLU A 32 9.42 0.73 4.52
N SER A 33 9.46 0.34 3.26
CA SER A 33 9.08 1.21 2.14
C SER A 33 7.59 1.10 1.79
N HIS A 34 6.98 -0.08 1.98
CA HIS A 34 5.57 -0.33 1.62
C HIS A 34 4.59 0.34 2.60
N VAL A 35 4.97 0.56 3.85
CA VAL A 35 4.10 1.17 4.87
C VAL A 35 3.52 2.53 4.44
N VAL A 36 4.24 3.30 3.62
CA VAL A 36 3.72 4.58 3.10
C VAL A 36 2.59 4.39 2.09
N CYS A 37 2.51 3.22 1.45
CA CYS A 37 1.40 2.85 0.55
C CYS A 37 0.16 2.53 1.38
N VAL A 38 0.31 1.71 2.42
CA VAL A 38 -0.77 1.39 3.36
C VAL A 38 -1.31 2.67 4.01
N TRP A 39 -0.43 3.53 4.53
CA TRP A 39 -0.83 4.83 5.06
C TRP A 39 -1.53 5.70 4.01
N GLY A 40 -1.02 5.72 2.78
CA GLY A 40 -1.57 6.52 1.67
C GLY A 40 -3.01 6.13 1.33
N TYR A 41 -3.29 4.83 1.28
CA TYR A 41 -4.64 4.30 1.11
C TYR A 41 -5.60 4.78 2.21
N HIS A 42 -5.20 4.63 3.48
CA HIS A 42 -5.99 5.09 4.62
C HIS A 42 -6.20 6.62 4.62
N ALA A 43 -5.21 7.40 4.20
CA ALA A 43 -5.33 8.85 4.10
C ALA A 43 -6.35 9.26 3.01
N LEU A 44 -6.33 8.60 1.84
CA LEU A 44 -7.30 8.79 0.75
C LEU A 44 -8.71 8.39 1.20
N LEU A 45 -8.84 7.21 1.83
CA LEU A 45 -10.12 6.71 2.33
C LEU A 45 -10.77 7.69 3.30
N ARG A 46 -10.04 8.14 4.32
CA ARG A 46 -10.53 9.13 5.31
C ARG A 46 -10.89 10.46 4.65
N SER A 47 -10.09 10.91 3.67
CA SER A 47 -10.36 12.16 2.94
C SER A 47 -11.61 12.08 2.07
N LEU A 48 -11.82 10.97 1.36
CA LEU A 48 -13.02 10.75 0.54
C LEU A 48 -14.26 10.57 1.42
N TYR A 49 -14.17 9.77 2.50
CA TYR A 49 -15.25 9.59 3.46
C TYR A 49 -15.72 10.91 4.04
N LYS A 50 -14.78 11.74 4.52
CA LYS A 50 -15.09 13.09 5.03
C LYS A 50 -15.85 13.91 4.00
N ASP A 51 -15.39 13.94 2.76
CA ASP A 51 -16.03 14.71 1.70
C ASP A 51 -17.43 14.18 1.36
N LEU A 52 -17.61 12.87 1.28
CA LEU A 52 -18.92 12.26 1.01
C LEU A 52 -19.92 12.56 2.11
N VAL A 53 -19.52 12.45 3.38
CA VAL A 53 -20.41 12.73 4.51
C VAL A 53 -20.76 14.21 4.62
N THR A 54 -19.83 15.13 4.29
CA THR A 54 -20.03 16.57 4.53
C THR A 54 -20.51 17.35 3.32
N LYS A 55 -20.20 16.90 2.09
CA LYS A 55 -20.45 17.66 0.86
C LYS A 55 -21.59 17.11 0.00
N ILE A 56 -22.10 15.93 0.28
CA ILE A 56 -23.31 15.43 -0.42
C ILE A 56 -24.50 16.27 -0.02
N GLN A 57 -24.98 17.09 -0.97
CA GLN A 57 -26.09 17.99 -0.73
C GLN A 57 -27.45 17.32 -0.85
N ASN A 58 -27.58 16.32 -1.73
CA ASN A 58 -28.84 15.61 -1.96
C ASN A 58 -28.80 14.21 -1.35
N ILE A 59 -28.95 14.14 -0.02
CA ILE A 59 -28.99 12.87 0.72
C ILE A 59 -30.17 11.96 0.35
N ASN A 60 -31.16 12.51 -0.36
CA ASN A 60 -32.35 11.76 -0.76
C ASN A 60 -32.18 11.05 -2.12
N SER A 61 -31.13 11.36 -2.91
CA SER A 61 -30.86 10.63 -4.15
C SER A 61 -30.32 9.23 -3.86
N ASP A 62 -30.74 8.26 -4.68
CA ASP A 62 -30.29 6.88 -4.51
C ASP A 62 -28.78 6.75 -4.72
N SER A 63 -28.21 7.50 -5.67
CA SER A 63 -26.76 7.55 -5.89
C SER A 63 -25.99 8.07 -4.66
N SER A 64 -26.51 9.10 -3.97
CA SER A 64 -25.90 9.61 -2.74
C SER A 64 -25.92 8.58 -1.62
N LYS A 65 -27.05 7.90 -1.45
CA LYS A 65 -27.20 6.81 -0.46
C LYS A 65 -26.26 5.64 -0.78
N GLU A 66 -26.16 5.27 -2.06
CA GLU A 66 -25.25 4.23 -2.53
C GLU A 66 -23.80 4.60 -2.23
N CYS A 67 -23.34 5.84 -2.54
CA CYS A 67 -22.01 6.31 -2.21
C CYS A 67 -21.70 6.23 -0.72
N LEU A 68 -22.62 6.69 0.13
CA LEU A 68 -22.44 6.67 1.59
C LEU A 68 -22.38 5.24 2.13
N ARG A 69 -23.23 4.33 1.61
CA ARG A 69 -23.17 2.92 1.99
C ARG A 69 -21.84 2.30 1.63
N LEU A 70 -21.41 2.43 0.36
CA LEU A 70 -20.18 1.84 -0.14
C LEU A 70 -18.96 2.32 0.62
N ILE A 71 -18.82 3.64 0.82
CA ILE A 71 -17.65 4.18 1.54
C ILE A 71 -17.66 3.79 3.02
N THR A 72 -18.84 3.67 3.63
CA THR A 72 -18.95 3.25 5.04
C THR A 72 -18.54 1.79 5.20
N GLU A 73 -18.93 0.91 4.26
CA GLU A 73 -18.50 -0.49 4.26
C GLU A 73 -16.97 -0.60 4.19
N VAL A 74 -16.32 0.15 3.28
CA VAL A 74 -14.85 0.19 3.19
C VAL A 74 -14.20 0.75 4.45
N VAL A 75 -14.79 1.78 5.07
CA VAL A 75 -14.25 2.33 6.33
C VAL A 75 -14.37 1.34 7.48
N LEU A 76 -15.46 0.59 7.59
CA LEU A 76 -15.64 -0.42 8.63
C LEU A 76 -14.66 -1.59 8.47
N ASP A 77 -14.35 -1.97 7.26
CA ASP A 77 -13.40 -3.03 6.94
C ASP A 77 -11.95 -2.61 7.21
N GLU A 78 -11.56 -1.41 6.80
CA GLU A 78 -10.16 -0.97 6.78
C GLU A 78 -9.71 -0.19 8.03
N VAL A 79 -10.63 0.53 8.67
CA VAL A 79 -10.27 1.50 9.73
C VAL A 79 -10.67 1.01 11.12
N VAL A 80 -11.66 0.11 11.20
CA VAL A 80 -12.21 -0.35 12.48
C VAL A 80 -12.60 -1.82 12.36
N GLU A 81 -11.62 -2.68 12.12
CA GLU A 81 -11.84 -4.13 12.12
C GLU A 81 -12.14 -4.63 13.53
N ASP A 82 -13.20 -5.41 13.69
CA ASP A 82 -13.57 -6.05 14.95
C ASP A 82 -12.78 -7.38 15.11
N LEU A 83 -11.80 -7.35 15.98
CA LEU A 83 -10.98 -8.54 16.30
C LEU A 83 -11.67 -9.52 17.27
N GLY A 84 -12.91 -9.22 17.71
CA GLY A 84 -13.61 -9.92 18.75
C GLY A 84 -13.31 -9.37 20.15
N ASP A 85 -14.11 -9.79 21.14
CA ASP A 85 -13.99 -9.37 22.55
C ASP A 85 -13.98 -7.85 22.78
N GLY A 86 -14.53 -7.06 21.84
CA GLY A 86 -14.59 -5.59 21.91
C GLY A 86 -13.27 -4.90 21.61
N GLN A 87 -12.34 -5.58 20.96
CA GLN A 87 -11.11 -5.00 20.46
C GLN A 87 -11.31 -4.60 18.99
N PHE A 88 -10.84 -3.39 18.66
CA PHE A 88 -10.90 -2.84 17.30
C PHE A 88 -9.50 -2.40 16.89
N GLN A 89 -9.15 -2.66 15.63
CA GLN A 89 -7.85 -2.29 15.08
C GLN A 89 -8.01 -1.90 13.60
N SER A 90 -7.18 -0.98 13.11
CA SER A 90 -7.15 -0.67 11.69
C SER A 90 -6.17 -1.57 10.97
N HIS A 91 -6.37 -1.80 9.66
CA HIS A 91 -5.42 -2.51 8.82
C HIS A 91 -4.02 -1.87 8.84
N LEU A 92 -3.94 -0.55 9.01
CA LEU A 92 -2.65 0.15 9.15
C LEU A 92 -1.93 -0.20 10.47
N GLU A 93 -2.66 -0.32 11.59
CA GLU A 93 -2.10 -0.76 12.87
C GLU A 93 -1.65 -2.21 12.78
N LEU A 94 -2.47 -3.10 12.21
CA LEU A 94 -2.11 -4.51 11.95
C LEU A 94 -0.84 -4.62 11.08
N TYR A 95 -0.73 -3.77 10.06
CA TYR A 95 0.47 -3.75 9.22
C TYR A 95 1.73 -3.34 10.00
N ILE A 96 1.63 -2.31 10.84
CA ILE A 96 2.76 -1.83 11.66
C ILE A 96 3.18 -2.91 12.69
N GLU A 97 2.22 -3.58 13.31
CA GLU A 97 2.47 -4.71 14.22
C GLU A 97 3.17 -5.87 13.49
N ALA A 98 2.70 -6.22 12.30
CA ALA A 98 3.34 -7.22 11.45
C ALA A 98 4.77 -6.82 11.01
N MET A 99 5.03 -5.52 10.79
CA MET A 99 6.37 -5.01 10.54
C MET A 99 7.29 -5.20 11.74
N GLU A 100 6.81 -4.89 12.95
CA GLU A 100 7.60 -5.08 14.21
C GLU A 100 7.91 -6.55 14.44
N ASP A 101 6.93 -7.43 14.26
CA ASP A 101 7.11 -8.89 14.39
C ASP A 101 8.16 -9.42 13.40
N ALA A 102 8.16 -8.93 12.18
CA ALA A 102 9.16 -9.24 11.16
C ALA A 102 10.53 -8.57 11.39
N GLY A 103 10.68 -7.74 12.41
CA GLY A 103 11.93 -7.04 12.74
C GLY A 103 12.23 -5.81 11.87
N ALA A 104 11.22 -5.25 11.18
CA ALA A 104 11.36 -4.03 10.41
C ALA A 104 11.38 -2.78 11.31
N ASN A 105 12.03 -1.72 10.86
CA ASN A 105 12.09 -0.46 11.59
C ASN A 105 10.82 0.36 11.40
N VAL A 106 9.99 0.41 12.42
CA VAL A 106 8.75 1.20 12.44
C VAL A 106 8.93 2.64 12.92
N SER A 107 10.15 3.02 13.37
CA SER A 107 10.39 4.37 13.90
C SER A 107 10.00 5.51 12.94
N PRO A 108 10.19 5.40 11.61
CA PRO A 108 9.78 6.45 10.69
C PRO A 108 8.26 6.69 10.68
N ILE A 109 7.44 5.63 10.65
CA ILE A 109 5.98 5.78 10.63
C ILE A 109 5.45 6.28 11.98
N LEU A 110 6.00 5.82 13.10
CA LEU A 110 5.61 6.29 14.43
C LEU A 110 6.00 7.77 14.64
N THR A 111 7.22 8.16 14.22
CA THR A 111 7.65 9.57 14.25
C THR A 111 6.76 10.45 13.38
N PHE A 112 6.35 9.95 12.22
CA PHE A 112 5.41 10.66 11.35
C PHE A 112 4.08 10.94 12.04
N PHE A 113 3.50 9.97 12.74
CA PHE A 113 2.25 10.15 13.48
C PHE A 113 2.41 11.11 14.66
N ASP A 114 3.48 10.96 15.45
CA ASP A 114 3.78 11.89 16.54
C ASP A 114 3.88 13.34 16.06
N MET A 115 4.49 13.57 14.90
CA MET A 115 4.55 14.91 14.30
C MET A 115 3.17 15.42 13.86
N LEU A 116 2.31 14.55 13.29
CA LEU A 116 0.94 14.93 12.93
C LEU A 116 0.11 15.31 14.16
N GLU A 117 0.22 14.55 15.24
CA GLU A 117 -0.45 14.84 16.52
C GLU A 117 0.01 16.17 17.11
N LYS A 118 1.28 16.52 16.95
CA LYS A 118 1.84 17.82 17.32
C LYS A 118 1.45 18.97 16.39
N GLY A 119 0.64 18.69 15.36
CA GLY A 119 0.10 19.69 14.42
C GLY A 119 1.04 20.09 13.29
N PHE A 120 2.11 19.35 13.04
CA PHE A 120 2.96 19.60 11.88
C PHE A 120 2.21 19.29 10.56
N ALA A 121 2.54 20.05 9.52
CA ALA A 121 1.98 19.80 8.20
C ALA A 121 2.44 18.43 7.65
N VAL A 122 1.52 17.65 7.06
CA VAL A 122 1.77 16.29 6.56
C VAL A 122 3.04 16.20 5.70
N ARG A 123 3.23 17.12 4.75
CA ARG A 123 4.42 17.12 3.88
C ARG A 123 5.73 17.30 4.66
N ARG A 124 5.71 18.15 5.68
CA ARG A 124 6.87 18.39 6.53
C ARG A 124 7.16 17.21 7.45
N SER A 125 6.10 16.59 7.98
CA SER A 125 6.24 15.38 8.79
C SER A 125 6.86 14.23 7.98
N LEU A 126 6.42 14.00 6.74
CA LEU A 126 7.02 12.99 5.84
C LEU A 126 8.53 13.22 5.61
N GLU A 127 8.95 14.49 5.45
CA GLU A 127 10.37 14.84 5.21
C GLU A 127 11.27 14.62 6.43
N LEU A 128 10.72 14.73 7.64
CA LEU A 128 11.49 14.71 8.87
C LEU A 128 11.41 13.39 9.64
N SER A 129 10.53 12.48 9.25
CA SER A 129 10.29 11.22 9.98
C SER A 129 11.30 10.11 9.72
N GLY A 130 12.26 10.32 8.82
CA GLY A 130 13.30 9.31 8.54
C GLY A 130 12.92 8.29 7.46
N PHE A 131 11.84 8.48 6.72
CA PHE A 131 11.54 7.69 5.52
C PHE A 131 12.59 7.88 4.43
N THR A 132 12.72 6.88 3.56
CA THR A 132 13.58 7.01 2.37
C THR A 132 13.08 8.12 1.45
N PRO A 133 13.97 8.78 0.67
CA PRO A 133 13.57 9.82 -0.28
C PRO A 133 12.50 9.35 -1.28
N GLU A 134 12.54 8.07 -1.66
CA GLU A 134 11.60 7.42 -2.58
C GLU A 134 10.21 7.30 -1.95
N SER A 135 10.15 6.80 -0.71
CA SER A 135 8.92 6.70 0.08
C SER A 135 8.30 8.09 0.31
N VAL A 136 9.11 9.09 0.64
CA VAL A 136 8.65 10.48 0.78
C VAL A 136 8.08 11.02 -0.54
N ARG A 137 8.72 10.76 -1.68
CA ARG A 137 8.26 11.20 -2.99
C ARG A 137 6.90 10.57 -3.34
N TYR A 138 6.78 9.26 -3.10
CA TYR A 138 5.54 8.53 -3.28
C TYR A 138 4.42 9.11 -2.41
N ALA A 139 4.62 9.17 -1.10
CA ALA A 139 3.63 9.66 -0.15
C ALA A 139 3.19 11.11 -0.45
N LYS A 140 4.11 11.98 -0.90
CA LYS A 140 3.77 13.35 -1.34
C LYS A 140 2.86 13.38 -2.58
N THR A 141 2.99 12.40 -3.47
CA THR A 141 2.06 12.27 -4.61
C THR A 141 0.66 11.94 -4.11
N ILE A 142 0.53 10.99 -3.18
CA ILE A 142 -0.75 10.65 -2.55
C ILE A 142 -1.35 11.85 -1.81
N VAL A 143 -0.55 12.56 -1.02
CA VAL A 143 -0.98 13.81 -0.33
C VAL A 143 -1.53 14.85 -1.33
N GLY A 144 -1.01 14.87 -2.55
CA GLY A 144 -1.53 15.74 -3.60
C GLY A 144 -3.00 15.50 -3.95
N PHE A 145 -3.49 14.27 -3.79
CA PHE A 145 -4.88 13.91 -4.09
C PHE A 145 -5.86 14.16 -2.95
N LEU A 146 -5.39 14.38 -1.71
CA LEU A 146 -6.28 14.56 -0.55
C LEU A 146 -7.22 15.78 -0.64
N ASN A 147 -6.88 16.76 -1.47
CA ASN A 147 -7.70 17.97 -1.67
C ASN A 147 -8.33 18.04 -3.07
N GLU A 148 -8.23 16.99 -3.87
CA GLU A 148 -8.83 16.93 -5.20
C GLU A 148 -10.36 16.68 -5.12
N PRO A 149 -11.12 16.93 -6.19
CA PRO A 149 -12.54 16.58 -6.28
C PRO A 149 -12.82 15.11 -5.98
N MET A 150 -14.02 14.79 -5.47
CA MET A 150 -14.38 13.45 -4.99
C MET A 150 -14.17 12.34 -6.03
N HIS A 151 -14.50 12.54 -7.31
CA HIS A 151 -14.26 11.55 -8.36
C HIS A 151 -12.77 11.22 -8.54
N LYS A 152 -11.88 12.22 -8.38
CA LYS A 152 -10.43 12.00 -8.43
C LYS A 152 -9.91 11.30 -7.19
N LYS A 153 -10.46 11.63 -6.00
CA LYS A 153 -10.12 10.92 -4.76
C LYS A 153 -10.56 9.46 -4.82
N ALA A 154 -11.76 9.21 -5.35
CA ALA A 154 -12.27 7.85 -5.53
C ALA A 154 -11.38 7.05 -6.50
N ALA A 155 -10.96 7.66 -7.62
CA ALA A 155 -10.01 7.04 -8.54
C ALA A 155 -8.65 6.79 -7.86
N ALA A 156 -8.12 7.77 -7.12
CA ALA A 156 -6.87 7.58 -6.37
C ALA A 156 -6.99 6.44 -5.36
N LEU A 157 -8.08 6.38 -4.60
CA LEU A 157 -8.34 5.32 -3.62
C LEU A 157 -8.44 3.94 -4.29
N PHE A 158 -9.19 3.83 -5.38
CA PHE A 158 -9.36 2.58 -6.11
C PHE A 158 -8.03 2.02 -6.61
N TYR A 159 -7.23 2.84 -7.30
CA TYR A 159 -5.96 2.41 -7.86
C TYR A 159 -4.81 2.34 -6.85
N GLU A 160 -4.94 2.95 -5.67
CA GLU A 160 -4.02 2.78 -4.55
C GLU A 160 -4.26 1.47 -3.80
N GLY A 161 -5.53 1.09 -3.62
CA GLY A 161 -5.93 -0.14 -2.93
C GLY A 161 -5.92 -1.38 -3.82
N GLU A 162 -5.72 -1.24 -5.13
CA GLU A 162 -5.71 -2.39 -6.03
C GLU A 162 -4.51 -3.31 -5.73
N PRO A 163 -4.73 -4.63 -5.61
CA PRO A 163 -3.70 -5.53 -5.15
C PRO A 163 -2.67 -5.75 -6.24
N PHE A 164 -1.53 -5.13 -6.05
CA PHE A 164 -0.35 -5.44 -6.85
C PHE A 164 0.53 -6.52 -6.20
N ILE A 165 0.01 -7.17 -5.15
CA ILE A 165 0.70 -8.27 -4.46
C ILE A 165 0.28 -9.59 -5.13
N PRO A 166 1.13 -10.21 -5.96
CA PRO A 166 0.78 -11.45 -6.64
C PRO A 166 0.86 -12.67 -5.70
N ASP A 167 0.04 -13.69 -5.95
CA ASP A 167 -0.01 -14.91 -5.13
C ASP A 167 1.37 -15.56 -4.92
N HIS A 168 2.26 -15.51 -5.91
CA HIS A 168 3.60 -16.08 -5.79
C HIS A 168 4.49 -15.33 -4.78
N PHE A 169 4.18 -14.08 -4.46
CA PHE A 169 4.90 -13.32 -3.44
C PHE A 169 4.58 -13.85 -2.03
N LEU A 170 3.33 -14.24 -1.78
CA LEU A 170 2.95 -14.88 -0.50
C LEU A 170 3.76 -16.14 -0.23
N GLY A 171 3.89 -17.03 -1.22
CA GLY A 171 4.72 -18.23 -1.09
C GLY A 171 6.19 -17.95 -0.78
N ARG A 172 6.71 -16.78 -1.22
CA ARG A 172 8.05 -16.35 -0.85
C ARG A 172 8.13 -15.90 0.60
N ILE A 173 7.20 -15.08 1.07
CA ILE A 173 7.13 -14.65 2.47
C ILE A 173 7.00 -15.88 3.38
N GLU A 174 6.12 -16.83 3.05
CA GLU A 174 5.96 -18.09 3.77
C GLU A 174 7.28 -18.86 3.87
N SER A 175 8.03 -18.95 2.78
CA SER A 175 9.34 -19.62 2.76
C SER A 175 10.37 -18.96 3.67
N LEU A 176 10.24 -17.67 3.98
CA LEU A 176 11.09 -16.96 4.93
C LEU A 176 10.74 -17.25 6.39
N GLY A 177 9.56 -17.79 6.67
CA GLY A 177 9.08 -18.11 8.01
C GLY A 177 9.98 -19.08 8.80
N GLN A 178 10.87 -19.80 8.13
CA GLN A 178 11.92 -20.61 8.77
C GLN A 178 13.08 -19.79 9.34
N ARG A 179 13.21 -18.51 8.95
CA ARG A 179 14.35 -17.64 9.28
C ARG A 179 13.96 -16.39 10.07
N MET A 180 12.69 -16.02 10.05
CA MET A 180 12.15 -14.84 10.73
C MET A 180 10.65 -15.02 10.99
N ALA A 181 10.07 -14.19 11.87
CA ALA A 181 8.62 -14.16 12.04
C ALA A 181 7.94 -13.56 10.80
N THR A 182 7.01 -14.29 10.20
CA THR A 182 6.26 -13.87 9.00
C THR A 182 4.76 -14.09 9.10
N ASN A 183 4.27 -14.69 10.18
CA ASN A 183 2.86 -15.08 10.30
C ASN A 183 1.94 -13.87 10.20
N LEU A 184 2.18 -12.82 10.98
CA LEU A 184 1.32 -11.63 10.96
C LEU A 184 1.32 -10.92 9.60
N ILE A 185 2.47 -10.87 8.92
CA ILE A 185 2.52 -10.23 7.59
C ILE A 185 1.88 -11.10 6.51
N LEU A 186 1.94 -12.42 6.63
CA LEU A 186 1.20 -13.33 5.77
C LEU A 186 -0.30 -13.17 5.97
N ASP A 187 -0.77 -13.24 7.23
CA ASP A 187 -2.18 -13.06 7.58
C ASP A 187 -2.71 -11.72 7.04
N TYR A 188 -1.93 -10.64 7.19
CA TYR A 188 -2.27 -9.34 6.64
C TYR A 188 -2.46 -9.37 5.12
N PHE A 189 -1.49 -9.90 4.37
CA PHE A 189 -1.57 -9.93 2.90
C PHE A 189 -2.63 -10.91 2.40
N GLU A 190 -2.80 -12.06 3.03
CA GLU A 190 -3.84 -13.04 2.69
C GLU A 190 -5.24 -12.46 2.93
N GLY A 191 -5.47 -11.83 4.08
CA GLY A 191 -6.72 -11.15 4.39
C GLY A 191 -7.03 -10.04 3.39
N HIS A 192 -6.03 -9.25 3.03
CA HIS A 192 -6.16 -8.20 2.03
C HIS A 192 -6.51 -8.77 0.64
N ILE A 193 -5.81 -9.80 0.16
CA ILE A 193 -6.09 -10.47 -1.12
C ILE A 193 -7.48 -11.12 -1.13
N GLU A 194 -7.89 -11.75 -0.03
CA GLU A 194 -9.25 -12.32 0.09
C GLU A 194 -10.32 -11.23 0.09
N GLY A 195 -10.07 -10.11 0.77
CA GLY A 195 -10.94 -8.93 0.75
C GLY A 195 -11.22 -8.44 -0.67
N LEU A 196 -10.22 -8.48 -1.55
CA LEU A 196 -10.33 -8.09 -2.95
C LEU A 196 -11.18 -9.04 -3.80
N LYS A 197 -11.24 -10.33 -3.44
CA LYS A 197 -12.12 -11.32 -4.08
C LYS A 197 -13.57 -11.18 -3.64
N ARG A 198 -13.85 -10.40 -2.57
CA ARG A 198 -15.22 -10.11 -2.11
C ARG A 198 -15.91 -9.10 -3.03
N PRO A 199 -17.27 -9.14 -3.12
CA PRO A 199 -18.03 -8.14 -3.90
C PRO A 199 -17.74 -6.69 -3.49
N GLY A 200 -17.18 -6.45 -2.29
CA GLY A 200 -16.81 -5.12 -1.77
C GLY A 200 -15.62 -4.47 -2.47
N PHE A 201 -14.72 -5.22 -3.11
CA PHE A 201 -13.66 -4.59 -3.92
C PHE A 201 -14.22 -3.78 -5.09
N SER A 202 -15.36 -4.21 -5.60
CA SER A 202 -16.13 -3.39 -6.54
C SER A 202 -16.66 -2.09 -5.91
N ALA A 203 -16.62 -1.94 -4.56
CA ALA A 203 -17.17 -0.77 -3.89
C ALA A 203 -16.41 0.51 -4.25
N THR A 204 -15.07 0.49 -4.20
CA THR A 204 -14.26 1.67 -4.58
C THR A 204 -14.34 1.94 -6.08
N GLY A 205 -14.33 0.92 -6.94
CA GLY A 205 -14.57 1.04 -8.37
C GLY A 205 -15.97 1.57 -8.69
N ARG A 206 -16.99 1.07 -7.97
CA ARG A 206 -18.36 1.56 -8.10
C ARG A 206 -18.50 3.02 -7.67
N LEU A 207 -17.77 3.46 -6.64
CA LEU A 207 -17.70 4.88 -6.26
C LEU A 207 -17.16 5.75 -7.39
N VAL A 208 -16.13 5.32 -8.11
CA VAL A 208 -15.62 6.06 -9.28
C VAL A 208 -16.72 6.23 -10.33
N GLU A 209 -17.44 5.15 -10.66
CA GLU A 209 -18.53 5.20 -11.64
C GLU A 209 -19.64 6.17 -11.23
N ILE A 210 -20.11 6.09 -9.99
CA ILE A 210 -21.19 6.95 -9.49
C ILE A 210 -20.74 8.42 -9.46
N LEU A 211 -19.53 8.70 -9.00
CA LEU A 211 -19.01 10.06 -8.87
C LEU A 211 -18.63 10.69 -10.21
N CYS A 212 -18.32 9.88 -11.22
CA CYS A 212 -18.16 10.35 -12.60
C CYS A 212 -19.52 10.55 -13.32
N CYS A 213 -20.59 9.90 -12.83
CA CYS A 213 -21.98 10.11 -13.27
C CYS A 213 -22.16 10.06 -14.81
N GLY A 214 -21.39 9.22 -15.52
CA GLY A 214 -21.41 9.12 -16.99
C GLY A 214 -20.80 10.31 -17.72
N ASP A 215 -20.24 11.30 -17.02
CA ASP A 215 -19.56 12.44 -17.63
C ASP A 215 -18.18 12.01 -18.14
N LYS A 216 -17.99 12.16 -19.46
CA LYS A 216 -16.75 11.79 -20.16
C LYS A 216 -15.53 12.55 -19.62
N VAL A 217 -15.69 13.82 -19.28
CA VAL A 217 -14.59 14.66 -18.79
C VAL A 217 -14.13 14.20 -17.39
N LEU A 218 -15.10 13.82 -16.52
CA LEU A 218 -14.78 13.30 -15.20
C LEU A 218 -14.10 11.92 -15.29
N HIS A 219 -14.54 11.06 -16.22
CA HIS A 219 -13.87 9.78 -16.48
C HIS A 219 -12.44 9.96 -16.99
N GLU A 220 -12.21 10.87 -17.94
CA GLU A 220 -10.85 11.19 -18.42
C GLU A 220 -9.95 11.73 -17.30
N GLN A 221 -10.51 12.50 -16.35
CA GLN A 221 -9.76 12.97 -15.18
C GLN A 221 -9.44 11.82 -14.22
N ALA A 222 -10.37 10.89 -13.99
CA ALA A 222 -10.16 9.69 -13.18
C ALA A 222 -9.06 8.79 -13.78
N GLU A 223 -9.05 8.59 -15.10
CA GLU A 223 -8.01 7.82 -15.80
C GLU A 223 -6.62 8.46 -15.66
N LYS A 224 -6.51 9.78 -15.73
CA LYS A 224 -5.22 10.50 -15.51
C LYS A 224 -4.73 10.34 -14.06
N VAL A 225 -5.64 10.26 -13.09
CA VAL A 225 -5.28 9.96 -11.70
C VAL A 225 -4.77 8.53 -11.58
N ALA A 226 -5.47 7.55 -12.18
CA ALA A 226 -5.05 6.17 -12.24
C ALA A 226 -3.63 6.02 -12.79
N GLU A 227 -3.38 6.60 -13.96
CA GLU A 227 -2.06 6.59 -14.60
C GLU A 227 -0.98 7.15 -13.67
N LYS A 228 -1.25 8.28 -13.00
CA LYS A 228 -0.29 8.91 -12.10
C LYS A 228 0.00 8.06 -10.86
N ILE A 229 -1.01 7.47 -10.24
CA ILE A 229 -0.85 6.58 -9.08
C ILE A 229 0.01 5.38 -9.45
N MET A 230 -0.39 4.65 -10.49
CA MET A 230 0.31 3.42 -10.90
C MET A 230 1.74 3.70 -11.36
N LYS A 231 1.97 4.78 -12.09
CA LYS A 231 3.31 5.21 -12.48
C LYS A 231 4.19 5.52 -11.25
N THR A 232 3.65 6.25 -10.29
CA THR A 232 4.39 6.59 -9.06
C THR A 232 4.68 5.35 -8.22
N ARG A 233 3.75 4.39 -8.17
CA ARG A 233 3.96 3.08 -7.54
C ARG A 233 5.07 2.29 -8.24
N LEU A 234 5.05 2.25 -9.56
CA LEU A 234 6.09 1.60 -10.36
C LEU A 234 7.47 2.23 -10.16
N GLU A 235 7.54 3.56 -10.05
CA GLU A 235 8.78 4.28 -9.71
C GLU A 235 9.31 3.88 -8.33
N LEU A 236 8.44 3.76 -7.32
CA LEU A 236 8.80 3.27 -5.99
C LEU A 236 9.32 1.82 -6.06
N TRP A 237 8.61 0.92 -6.78
CA TRP A 237 9.02 -0.47 -6.93
C TRP A 237 10.38 -0.61 -7.65
N ASN A 238 10.62 0.19 -8.69
CA ASN A 238 11.92 0.21 -9.37
C ASN A 238 13.06 0.65 -8.44
N CYS A 239 12.85 1.72 -7.67
CA CYS A 239 13.86 2.19 -6.71
C CYS A 239 14.13 1.14 -5.63
N LEU A 240 13.08 0.55 -5.06
CA LEU A 240 13.17 -0.47 -4.04
C LEU A 240 13.89 -1.73 -4.54
N GLY A 241 13.56 -2.18 -5.76
CA GLY A 241 14.25 -3.30 -6.40
C GLY A 241 15.76 -3.04 -6.57
N ASN A 242 16.15 -1.83 -6.94
CA ASN A 242 17.56 -1.48 -7.05
C ASN A 242 18.27 -1.44 -5.68
N ILE A 243 17.59 -0.99 -4.62
CA ILE A 243 18.15 -0.99 -3.25
C ILE A 243 18.39 -2.43 -2.79
N ILE A 244 17.45 -3.33 -3.02
CA ILE A 244 17.55 -4.74 -2.63
C ILE A 244 18.65 -5.44 -3.44
N ASP A 245 18.73 -5.22 -4.76
CA ASP A 245 19.81 -5.77 -5.61
C ASP A 245 21.19 -5.36 -5.07
N LEU A 246 21.40 -4.08 -4.71
CA LEU A 246 22.67 -3.60 -4.16
C LEU A 246 23.01 -4.22 -2.80
N GLN A 247 22.00 -4.46 -1.95
CA GLN A 247 22.21 -5.10 -0.64
C GLN A 247 22.64 -6.57 -0.78
N GLU A 248 22.20 -7.28 -1.82
CA GLU A 248 22.62 -8.65 -2.09
C GLU A 248 24.07 -8.72 -2.62
N ASP A 249 24.47 -7.75 -3.44
CA ASP A 249 25.84 -7.67 -3.98
C ASP A 249 26.89 -7.35 -2.90
N ASP A 250 26.51 -6.60 -1.86
CA ASP A 250 27.38 -6.24 -0.74
C ASP A 250 27.52 -7.35 0.33
N LEU A 251 26.76 -8.44 0.25
CA LEU A 251 26.94 -9.59 1.12
C LEU A 251 28.26 -10.28 0.77
N PRO A 252 29.21 -10.45 1.74
CA PRO A 252 30.46 -11.12 1.48
C PRO A 252 30.16 -12.54 1.02
N VAL A 253 30.61 -12.87 -0.21
CA VAL A 253 30.57 -14.23 -0.72
C VAL A 253 31.40 -15.10 0.23
N LEU A 254 30.77 -15.74 1.20
CA LEU A 254 31.35 -16.81 1.98
C LEU A 254 31.66 -17.94 0.98
N ARG A 255 32.84 -17.86 0.33
CA ARG A 255 33.41 -19.01 -0.36
C ARG A 255 33.60 -20.07 0.71
N VAL A 256 32.73 -21.05 0.72
CA VAL A 256 32.98 -22.33 1.38
C VAL A 256 34.20 -22.92 0.66
N ILE A 257 35.36 -22.68 1.24
CA ILE A 257 36.55 -23.45 0.89
C ILE A 257 36.27 -24.85 1.42
N ALA A 258 35.69 -25.72 0.57
CA ALA A 258 35.62 -27.12 0.84
C ALA A 258 37.06 -27.59 1.06
N GLY A 259 37.36 -28.02 2.29
CA GLY A 259 38.67 -28.42 2.71
C GLY A 259 39.31 -29.47 1.80
N GLY A 260 40.30 -29.07 1.05
CA GLY A 260 41.29 -29.96 0.49
C GLY A 260 42.25 -30.38 1.60
N LYS A 261 42.21 -31.62 2.02
CA LYS A 261 43.31 -32.28 2.71
C LYS A 261 44.52 -32.23 1.81
N GLU A 262 45.56 -31.52 2.18
CA GLU A 262 46.91 -31.88 1.79
C GLU A 262 47.54 -32.78 2.88
N LEU A 263 47.63 -34.05 2.53
CA LEU A 263 48.61 -34.97 3.08
C LEU A 263 49.91 -34.74 2.28
N GLY A 264 50.99 -34.42 2.95
CA GLY A 264 52.28 -34.32 2.28
C GLY A 264 53.39 -34.13 3.31
N LEU A 265 54.05 -35.22 3.65
CA LEU A 265 55.48 -35.47 4.02
C LEU A 265 56.19 -34.38 4.82
#